data_f80a5917f0d1b89ae5bf793a6aae19e9
#
_entry.id   f80a5917f0d1b89ae5bf793a6aae19e9
#
_cell.length_a   1.000
_cell.length_b   1.000
_cell.length_c   1.000
_cell.angle_alpha   90.00
_cell.angle_beta   90.00
_cell.angle_gamma   90.00
#
_symmetry.space_group_name_H-M   'P 1'
#
loop_
_entity.id
_entity.type
_entity.pdbx_description
1 polymer ?
#
loop_
_entity_poly.entity_id
_entity_poly.type
_entity_poly.pdbx_seq_one_letter_code
_entity_poly.pdbx_strand_id
1 'polypeptide(L)'
;MSKYLIFRTDRIGDLIFSKIIINSIQNKDSKNTIDLVCSPYNSNYAKNYKNINKTYILDKYNLILMIKNIFRINSIKYDYLIILDSKRRSFFFSIFLNAKYKIALVKNWRPRLLLKFFFDRFIINSDVVPQYQNFSTLANMLDIKLDKEIDYYQNFIGKRRKLTKNSNYLLLHLDEKWFDGFYHKDYTSIGLNFRNFNSLINSLFKKFKKKIIITTGKLEIKNLNIIINNFFNKIGSYEYASIKFKKKLILFHNINFEDLELIVKNSSIVFCCEGAISHVSHAYKKKTYALIDDYITAKFWTDHMNNIKIMKRSSIKEICNKIKNL
;
A
#
# COMPACT_ATOMS: atom_id res chain seq x y z
N MET A 1 19.84 2.50 22.31
CA MET A 1 19.33 1.28 21.66
C MET A 1 18.02 0.88 22.30
N SER A 2 16.92 0.89 21.57
CA SER A 2 15.59 0.55 22.06
C SER A 2 14.97 -0.55 21.20
N LYS A 3 14.08 -1.35 21.80
CA LYS A 3 13.36 -2.43 21.12
C LYS A 3 11.90 -2.04 20.92
N TYR A 4 11.43 -2.07 19.68
CA TYR A 4 10.08 -1.69 19.28
C TYR A 4 9.31 -2.90 18.80
N LEU A 5 8.05 -3.04 19.23
CA LEU A 5 7.08 -3.96 18.69
C LEU A 5 5.96 -3.15 18.01
N ILE A 6 5.85 -3.23 16.70
CA ILE A 6 4.88 -2.46 15.92
C ILE A 6 3.79 -3.37 15.37
N PHE A 7 2.53 -2.95 15.52
CA PHE A 7 1.37 -3.64 14.95
C PHE A 7 0.92 -2.97 13.67
N ARG A 8 0.90 -3.75 12.58
CA ARG A 8 0.34 -3.35 11.28
C ARG A 8 -0.29 -4.55 10.59
N THR A 9 -1.54 -4.86 10.95
CA THR A 9 -2.24 -6.10 10.56
C THR A 9 -3.27 -5.90 9.45
N ASP A 10 -3.26 -4.78 8.75
CA ASP A 10 -4.13 -4.44 7.62
C ASP A 10 -3.50 -4.78 6.25
N ARG A 11 -3.76 -3.98 5.22
CA ARG A 11 -3.30 -4.27 3.85
C ARG A 11 -1.84 -3.85 3.61
N ILE A 12 -1.28 -4.27 2.48
CA ILE A 12 0.10 -3.93 2.07
C ILE A 12 0.29 -2.41 1.96
N GLY A 13 -0.69 -1.67 1.42
CA GLY A 13 -0.61 -0.21 1.31
C GLY A 13 -0.39 0.48 2.65
N ASP A 14 -1.11 0.03 3.67
CA ASP A 14 -0.98 0.55 5.03
C ASP A 14 0.39 0.22 5.65
N LEU A 15 0.93 -0.97 5.37
CA LEU A 15 2.28 -1.35 5.80
C LEU A 15 3.34 -0.47 5.12
N ILE A 16 3.19 -0.22 3.80
CA ILE A 16 4.08 0.66 3.06
C ILE A 16 4.09 2.05 3.68
N PHE A 17 2.91 2.60 3.97
CA PHE A 17 2.80 3.88 4.63
C PHE A 17 3.48 3.90 6.01
N SER A 18 3.37 2.81 6.77
CA SER A 18 4.01 2.68 8.09
C SER A 18 5.54 2.69 8.05
N LYS A 19 6.14 2.48 6.88
CA LYS A 19 7.60 2.58 6.73
C LYS A 19 8.14 3.97 7.08
N ILE A 20 7.33 5.02 6.99
CA ILE A 20 7.70 6.37 7.45
C ILE A 20 8.14 6.31 8.93
N ILE A 21 7.32 5.74 9.81
CA ILE A 21 7.65 5.61 11.23
C ILE A 21 8.81 4.62 11.45
N ILE A 22 8.77 3.47 10.78
CA ILE A 22 9.80 2.43 10.91
C ILE A 22 11.18 2.99 10.56
N ASN A 23 11.28 3.71 9.44
CA ASN A 23 12.53 4.30 9.00
C ASN A 23 12.97 5.45 9.92
N SER A 24 12.03 6.27 10.41
CA SER A 24 12.35 7.35 11.35
C SER A 24 12.87 6.83 12.69
N ILE A 25 12.33 5.72 13.21
CA ILE A 25 12.87 5.03 14.39
C ILE A 25 14.31 4.56 14.13
N GLN A 26 14.56 3.98 12.95
CA GLN A 26 15.87 3.48 12.57
C GLN A 26 16.87 4.62 12.33
N ASN A 27 16.42 5.74 11.75
CA ASN A 27 17.26 6.92 11.52
C ASN A 27 17.62 7.66 12.82
N LYS A 28 16.74 7.64 13.84
CA LYS A 28 17.05 8.19 15.16
C LYS A 28 18.24 7.48 15.83
N ASP A 29 18.28 6.15 15.73
CA ASP A 29 19.39 5.33 16.20
C ASP A 29 19.40 4.01 15.42
N SER A 30 20.45 3.78 14.64
CA SER A 30 20.62 2.57 13.81
C SER A 30 20.69 1.27 14.62
N LYS A 31 20.97 1.35 15.92
CA LYS A 31 20.98 0.22 16.84
C LYS A 31 19.58 -0.18 17.32
N ASN A 32 18.56 0.62 17.06
CA ASN A 32 17.17 0.27 17.39
C ASN A 32 16.76 -1.02 16.66
N THR A 33 16.03 -1.87 17.33
CA THR A 33 15.48 -3.10 16.74
C THR A 33 13.96 -3.00 16.66
N ILE A 34 13.40 -3.39 15.52
CA ILE A 34 11.97 -3.29 15.25
C ILE A 34 11.45 -4.67 14.87
N ASP A 35 10.53 -5.18 15.67
CA ASP A 35 9.77 -6.37 15.37
C ASP A 35 8.34 -5.95 14.95
N LEU A 36 7.75 -6.69 14.00
CA LEU A 36 6.45 -6.36 13.43
C LEU A 36 5.43 -7.46 13.67
N VAL A 37 4.28 -7.12 14.22
CA VAL A 37 3.08 -7.95 14.20
C VAL A 37 2.27 -7.60 12.96
N CYS A 38 2.12 -8.56 12.05
CA CYS A 38 1.51 -8.39 10.74
C CYS A 38 0.39 -9.40 10.49
N SER A 39 -0.41 -9.19 9.44
CA SER A 39 -1.41 -10.15 8.98
C SER A 39 -0.79 -11.19 8.03
N PRO A 40 -1.46 -12.32 7.76
CA PRO A 40 -1.05 -13.22 6.68
C PRO A 40 -0.90 -12.52 5.31
N TYR A 41 -1.73 -11.49 5.04
CA TYR A 41 -1.74 -10.76 3.76
C TYR A 41 -0.49 -9.92 3.49
N ASN A 42 0.12 -9.34 4.53
CA ASN A 42 1.28 -8.47 4.38
C ASN A 42 2.57 -9.07 4.93
N SER A 43 2.52 -10.27 5.53
CA SER A 43 3.66 -10.92 6.19
C SER A 43 4.82 -11.21 5.23
N ASN A 44 4.53 -11.69 4.01
CA ASN A 44 5.57 -12.00 3.04
C ASN A 44 6.34 -10.74 2.63
N TYR A 45 5.62 -9.63 2.44
CA TYR A 45 6.23 -8.34 2.14
C TYR A 45 7.04 -7.82 3.34
N ALA A 46 6.51 -7.95 4.56
CA ALA A 46 7.17 -7.51 5.80
C ALA A 46 8.50 -8.23 6.05
N LYS A 47 8.56 -9.54 5.80
CA LYS A 47 9.78 -10.37 5.98
C LYS A 47 10.94 -9.91 5.10
N ASN A 48 10.65 -9.30 3.95
CA ASN A 48 11.65 -8.82 3.01
C ASN A 48 12.08 -7.38 3.29
N TYR A 49 11.56 -6.74 4.33
CA TYR A 49 11.90 -5.38 4.66
C TYR A 49 13.08 -5.31 5.65
N LYS A 50 14.20 -4.74 5.21
CA LYS A 50 15.49 -4.76 5.93
C LYS A 50 15.43 -4.20 7.36
N ASN A 51 14.58 -3.19 7.59
CA ASN A 51 14.48 -2.54 8.91
C ASN A 51 13.57 -3.29 9.89
N ILE A 52 13.06 -4.46 9.49
CA ILE A 52 12.29 -5.35 10.37
C ILE A 52 13.20 -6.51 10.77
N ASN A 53 13.41 -6.65 12.07
CA ASN A 53 14.24 -7.74 12.63
C ASN A 53 13.45 -9.06 12.65
N LYS A 54 12.22 -9.07 13.17
CA LYS A 54 11.34 -10.26 13.23
C LYS A 54 9.91 -9.90 12.84
N THR A 55 9.19 -10.88 12.29
CA THR A 55 7.77 -10.77 12.00
C THR A 55 6.97 -11.82 12.74
N TYR A 56 5.85 -11.41 13.35
CA TYR A 56 4.87 -12.27 14.01
C TYR A 56 3.54 -12.18 13.27
N ILE A 57 2.96 -13.31 12.90
CA ILE A 57 1.70 -13.32 12.15
C ILE A 57 0.53 -13.36 13.12
N LEU A 58 -0.33 -12.34 13.09
CA LEU A 58 -1.59 -12.31 13.81
C LEU A 58 -2.71 -12.76 12.87
N ASP A 59 -3.00 -14.07 12.91
CA ASP A 59 -4.06 -14.68 12.13
C ASP A 59 -5.31 -14.89 12.99
N LYS A 60 -6.43 -14.26 12.62
CA LYS A 60 -7.69 -14.36 13.36
C LYS A 60 -8.32 -15.75 13.37
N TYR A 61 -7.90 -16.63 12.47
CA TYR A 61 -8.41 -17.99 12.34
C TYR A 61 -7.51 -19.03 13.01
N ASN A 62 -6.34 -18.63 13.53
CA ASN A 62 -5.37 -19.54 14.15
C ASN A 62 -5.04 -19.12 15.58
N LEU A 63 -5.90 -19.55 16.52
CA LEU A 63 -5.76 -19.21 17.94
C LEU A 63 -4.47 -19.80 18.54
N ILE A 64 -4.09 -21.00 18.14
CA ILE A 64 -2.85 -21.65 18.62
C ILE A 64 -1.62 -20.81 18.25
N LEU A 65 -1.57 -20.33 17.01
CA LEU A 65 -0.49 -19.45 16.58
C LEU A 65 -0.49 -18.12 17.34
N MET A 66 -1.68 -17.57 17.64
CA MET A 66 -1.79 -16.36 18.45
C MET A 66 -1.22 -16.56 19.85
N ILE A 67 -1.59 -17.61 20.54
CA ILE A 67 -1.09 -17.95 21.89
C ILE A 67 0.44 -18.16 21.84
N LYS A 68 0.93 -18.95 20.89
CA LYS A 68 2.37 -19.18 20.70
C LYS A 68 3.14 -17.86 20.46
N ASN A 69 2.56 -16.93 19.72
CA ASN A 69 3.17 -15.62 19.49
C ASN A 69 3.16 -14.75 20.75
N ILE A 70 2.12 -14.80 21.61
CA ILE A 70 2.13 -14.11 22.91
C ILE A 70 3.33 -14.54 23.74
N PHE A 71 3.53 -15.84 23.92
CA PHE A 71 4.68 -16.36 24.69
C PHE A 71 6.03 -15.94 24.07
N ARG A 72 6.17 -16.05 22.74
CA ARG A 72 7.40 -15.66 22.03
C ARG A 72 7.70 -14.17 22.14
N ILE A 73 6.69 -13.33 22.06
CA ILE A 73 6.84 -11.88 22.19
C ILE A 73 7.19 -11.51 23.64
N ASN A 74 6.49 -12.10 24.62
CA ASN A 74 6.73 -11.82 26.03
C ASN A 74 8.09 -12.32 26.55
N SER A 75 8.77 -13.23 25.83
CA SER A 75 10.15 -13.60 26.16
C SER A 75 11.17 -12.50 25.81
N ILE A 76 10.73 -11.44 25.11
CA ILE A 76 11.55 -10.30 24.72
C ILE A 76 11.09 -9.08 25.51
N LYS A 77 12.02 -8.35 26.11
CA LYS A 77 11.73 -7.07 26.78
C LYS A 77 11.68 -5.96 25.72
N TYR A 78 10.48 -5.48 25.42
CA TYR A 78 10.27 -4.32 24.53
C TYR A 78 10.22 -3.03 25.32
N ASP A 79 10.88 -1.98 24.80
CA ASP A 79 10.76 -0.63 25.35
C ASP A 79 9.43 0.01 24.89
N TYR A 80 9.05 -0.23 23.63
CA TYR A 80 7.86 0.36 23.03
C TYR A 80 7.00 -0.70 22.33
N LEU A 81 5.70 -0.68 22.59
CA LEU A 81 4.67 -1.35 21.81
C LEU A 81 3.81 -0.28 21.13
N ILE A 82 3.70 -0.33 19.80
CA ILE A 82 3.02 0.68 19.01
C ILE A 82 1.94 0.03 18.13
N ILE A 83 0.68 0.44 18.29
CA ILE A 83 -0.42 0.00 17.42
C ILE A 83 -0.71 1.08 16.37
N LEU A 84 -0.49 0.76 15.09
CA LEU A 84 -0.71 1.67 13.96
C LEU A 84 -2.01 1.37 13.19
N ASP A 85 -2.60 0.19 13.35
CA ASP A 85 -3.73 -0.27 12.51
C ASP A 85 -5.12 -0.03 13.11
N SER A 86 -5.23 0.46 14.31
CA SER A 86 -6.49 0.72 15.04
C SER A 86 -7.47 -0.46 15.05
N LYS A 87 -7.03 -1.71 14.80
CA LYS A 87 -7.89 -2.90 14.73
C LYS A 87 -8.23 -3.43 16.13
N ARG A 88 -9.47 -3.92 16.31
CA ARG A 88 -9.89 -4.57 17.58
C ARG A 88 -8.97 -5.72 17.98
N ARG A 89 -8.60 -6.56 17.01
CA ARG A 89 -7.72 -7.72 17.25
C ARG A 89 -6.32 -7.30 17.72
N SER A 90 -5.74 -6.27 17.12
CA SER A 90 -4.41 -5.77 17.52
C SER A 90 -4.45 -5.19 18.92
N PHE A 91 -5.48 -4.43 19.25
CA PHE A 91 -5.73 -3.94 20.60
C PHE A 91 -5.87 -5.08 21.59
N PHE A 92 -6.78 -6.04 21.33
CA PHE A 92 -7.02 -7.18 22.25
C PHE A 92 -5.77 -8.03 22.46
N PHE A 93 -5.04 -8.32 21.39
CA PHE A 93 -3.80 -9.07 21.47
C PHE A 93 -2.73 -8.33 22.30
N SER A 94 -2.64 -7.02 22.15
CA SER A 94 -1.63 -6.19 22.86
C SER A 94 -1.84 -6.11 24.37
N ILE A 95 -3.05 -6.41 24.87
CA ILE A 95 -3.34 -6.45 26.31
C ILE A 95 -2.48 -7.52 27.00
N PHE A 96 -2.26 -8.64 26.33
CA PHE A 96 -1.48 -9.79 26.87
C PHE A 96 0.03 -9.65 26.67
N LEU A 97 0.50 -8.53 26.09
CA LEU A 97 1.91 -8.31 25.82
C LEU A 97 2.53 -7.33 26.79
N ASN A 98 3.78 -7.58 27.15
CA ASN A 98 4.56 -6.74 28.04
C ASN A 98 5.45 -5.78 27.22
N ALA A 99 5.37 -4.49 27.52
CA ALA A 99 6.28 -3.45 27.04
C ALA A 99 6.37 -2.35 28.08
N LYS A 100 7.50 -1.63 28.10
CA LYS A 100 7.69 -0.52 29.05
C LYS A 100 6.73 0.64 28.76
N TYR A 101 6.51 0.94 27.47
CA TYR A 101 5.57 1.96 27.02
C TYR A 101 4.66 1.40 25.91
N LYS A 102 3.36 1.61 26.05
CA LYS A 102 2.35 1.19 25.07
C LYS A 102 1.67 2.43 24.47
N ILE A 103 1.77 2.57 23.15
CA ILE A 103 1.21 3.71 22.40
C ILE A 103 0.29 3.18 21.30
N ALA A 104 -0.88 3.81 21.10
CA ALA A 104 -1.83 3.34 20.11
C ALA A 104 -2.48 4.47 19.29
N LEU A 105 -2.64 4.23 18.00
CA LEU A 105 -3.66 4.88 17.18
C LEU A 105 -4.97 4.14 17.38
N VAL A 106 -6.03 4.82 17.79
CA VAL A 106 -7.32 4.22 18.10
C VAL A 106 -8.46 4.91 17.37
N LYS A 107 -9.47 4.17 16.96
CA LYS A 107 -10.68 4.77 16.43
C LYS A 107 -11.55 5.37 17.54
N ASN A 108 -12.33 6.39 17.20
CA ASN A 108 -13.14 7.19 18.14
C ASN A 108 -14.19 6.39 18.95
N TRP A 109 -14.56 5.18 18.48
CA TRP A 109 -15.58 4.34 19.14
C TRP A 109 -15.11 3.61 20.42
N ARG A 110 -13.82 3.72 20.80
CA ARG A 110 -13.30 3.03 21.99
C ARG A 110 -13.49 3.86 23.24
N PRO A 111 -13.97 3.28 24.36
CA PRO A 111 -14.09 3.97 25.62
C PRO A 111 -12.73 4.51 26.08
N ARG A 112 -12.60 5.82 26.23
CA ARG A 112 -11.32 6.48 26.61
C ARG A 112 -10.78 5.97 27.93
N LEU A 113 -11.65 5.57 28.86
CA LEU A 113 -11.25 5.03 30.16
C LEU A 113 -10.47 3.72 30.02
N LEU A 114 -10.97 2.78 29.19
CA LEU A 114 -10.28 1.53 28.91
C LEU A 114 -8.93 1.75 28.21
N LEU A 115 -8.85 2.76 27.34
CA LEU A 115 -7.59 3.09 26.67
C LEU A 115 -6.53 3.54 27.67
N LYS A 116 -6.89 4.42 28.63
CA LYS A 116 -5.99 4.90 29.68
C LYS A 116 -5.48 3.78 30.60
N PHE A 117 -6.26 2.70 30.73
CA PHE A 117 -5.86 1.55 31.56
C PHE A 117 -4.80 0.66 30.90
N PHE A 118 -4.84 0.54 29.56
CA PHE A 118 -3.97 -0.39 28.82
C PHE A 118 -2.85 0.30 28.03
N PHE A 119 -2.92 1.61 27.82
CA PHE A 119 -1.93 2.37 27.03
C PHE A 119 -1.48 3.61 27.79
N ASP A 120 -0.18 3.83 27.79
CA ASP A 120 0.43 5.04 28.37
C ASP A 120 0.03 6.29 27.59
N ARG A 121 -0.04 6.16 26.25
CA ARG A 121 -0.46 7.25 25.34
C ARG A 121 -1.29 6.69 24.18
N PHE A 122 -2.25 7.48 23.72
CA PHE A 122 -3.01 7.14 22.53
C PHE A 122 -3.44 8.39 21.76
N ILE A 123 -3.62 8.20 20.43
CA ILE A 123 -4.12 9.22 19.52
C ILE A 123 -5.43 8.71 18.93
N ILE A 124 -6.45 9.57 18.94
CA ILE A 124 -7.71 9.26 18.27
C ILE A 124 -7.53 9.50 16.78
N ASN A 125 -7.50 8.42 16.03
CA ASN A 125 -7.43 8.42 14.58
C ASN A 125 -8.81 8.79 14.01
N SER A 126 -9.00 10.05 13.68
CA SER A 126 -10.20 10.54 13.02
C SER A 126 -10.01 10.51 11.51
N ASP A 127 -11.06 10.18 10.75
CA ASP A 127 -10.99 10.12 9.29
C ASP A 127 -10.84 11.53 8.64
N VAL A 128 -10.91 12.59 9.43
CA VAL A 128 -10.73 13.98 8.98
C VAL A 128 -9.27 14.43 9.04
N VAL A 129 -8.51 13.96 10.02
CA VAL A 129 -7.09 14.32 10.19
C VAL A 129 -6.24 13.46 9.27
N PRO A 130 -5.41 14.05 8.38
CA PRO A 130 -4.51 13.28 7.52
C PRO A 130 -3.67 12.27 8.30
N GLN A 131 -3.55 11.06 7.76
CA GLN A 131 -2.82 9.97 8.43
C GLN A 131 -1.36 10.31 8.70
N TYR A 132 -0.74 11.12 7.84
CA TYR A 132 0.61 11.63 8.07
C TYR A 132 0.68 12.48 9.34
N GLN A 133 -0.31 13.32 9.63
CA GLN A 133 -0.36 14.14 10.85
C GLN A 133 -0.53 13.25 12.10
N ASN A 134 -1.39 12.21 12.03
CA ASN A 134 -1.51 11.24 13.12
C ASN A 134 -0.17 10.54 13.39
N PHE A 135 0.58 10.18 12.35
CA PHE A 135 1.90 9.59 12.49
C PHE A 135 2.94 10.59 13.01
N SER A 136 2.86 11.86 12.62
CA SER A 136 3.72 12.90 13.14
C SER A 136 3.49 13.12 14.65
N THR A 137 2.23 13.15 15.08
CA THR A 137 1.90 13.24 16.50
C THR A 137 2.42 12.05 17.30
N LEU A 138 2.28 10.83 16.74
CA LEU A 138 2.82 9.62 17.36
C LEU A 138 4.35 9.65 17.43
N ALA A 139 5.01 10.09 16.37
CA ALA A 139 6.47 10.20 16.34
C ALA A 139 6.99 11.21 17.37
N ASN A 140 6.30 12.34 17.55
CA ASN A 140 6.63 13.32 18.58
C ASN A 140 6.51 12.73 20.00
N MET A 141 5.59 11.79 20.25
CA MET A 141 5.50 11.08 21.54
C MET A 141 6.70 10.16 21.79
N LEU A 142 7.45 9.82 20.75
CA LEU A 142 8.67 9.02 20.77
C LEU A 142 9.94 9.87 20.65
N ASP A 143 9.81 11.19 20.65
CA ASP A 143 10.89 12.16 20.34
C ASP A 143 11.57 11.85 18.99
N ILE A 144 10.76 11.53 17.98
CA ILE A 144 11.18 11.22 16.61
C ILE A 144 10.60 12.27 15.66
N LYS A 145 11.46 12.84 14.81
CA LYS A 145 11.02 13.70 13.72
C LYS A 145 10.69 12.84 12.49
N LEU A 146 9.48 12.94 11.98
CA LEU A 146 9.11 12.34 10.71
C LEU A 146 9.64 13.14 9.53
N ASP A 147 10.20 12.44 8.54
CA ASP A 147 10.59 13.00 7.26
C ASP A 147 9.59 12.56 6.18
N LYS A 148 8.98 13.52 5.47
CA LYS A 148 8.07 13.25 4.36
C LYS A 148 8.77 12.62 3.16
N GLU A 149 10.07 12.84 3.03
CA GLU A 149 10.89 12.40 1.91
C GLU A 149 11.62 11.09 2.15
N ILE A 150 11.36 10.40 3.24
CA ILE A 150 11.96 9.09 3.50
C ILE A 150 11.70 8.15 2.31
N ASP A 151 12.77 7.62 1.75
CA ASP A 151 12.71 6.57 0.73
C ASP A 151 12.22 5.27 1.39
N TYR A 152 11.00 4.88 1.06
CA TYR A 152 10.37 3.66 1.56
C TYR A 152 11.09 2.36 1.12
N TYR A 153 12.01 2.42 0.13
CA TYR A 153 12.51 1.24 -0.58
C TYR A 153 14.01 1.02 -0.53
N GLN A 154 14.80 1.93 0.03
CA GLN A 154 16.26 1.77 0.11
C GLN A 154 16.70 0.46 0.78
N ASN A 155 15.85 -0.10 1.62
CA ASN A 155 16.17 -1.21 2.50
C ASN A 155 15.48 -2.54 2.14
N PHE A 156 15.04 -2.70 0.89
CA PHE A 156 14.38 -3.92 0.46
C PHE A 156 15.39 -5.05 0.20
N ILE A 157 15.19 -6.20 0.84
CA ILE A 157 16.03 -7.41 0.67
C ILE A 157 15.30 -8.32 -0.34
N GLY A 158 15.87 -8.53 -1.52
CA GLY A 158 15.31 -9.48 -2.48
C GLY A 158 16.09 -9.53 -3.79
N LYS A 159 16.14 -10.70 -4.44
CA LYS A 159 16.61 -10.84 -5.81
C LYS A 159 15.54 -10.28 -6.75
N ARG A 160 15.81 -9.14 -7.36
CA ARG A 160 14.87 -8.49 -8.29
C ARG A 160 15.09 -9.01 -9.71
N ARG A 161 14.00 -9.36 -10.39
CA ARG A 161 14.04 -9.71 -11.81
C ARG A 161 14.32 -8.46 -12.65
N LYS A 162 15.06 -8.59 -13.74
CA LYS A 162 15.18 -7.54 -14.77
C LYS A 162 13.92 -7.58 -15.65
N LEU A 163 12.83 -6.93 -15.20
CA LEU A 163 11.55 -6.96 -15.91
C LEU A 163 11.48 -5.99 -17.09
N THR A 164 12.25 -4.89 -17.05
CA THR A 164 12.25 -3.91 -18.15
C THR A 164 13.64 -3.30 -18.33
N LYS A 165 14.11 -3.21 -19.58
CA LYS A 165 15.38 -2.54 -19.92
C LYS A 165 15.23 -1.03 -20.12
N ASN A 166 14.02 -0.52 -20.37
CA ASN A 166 13.73 0.88 -20.69
C ASN A 166 12.82 1.53 -19.65
N SER A 167 13.20 2.70 -19.17
CA SER A 167 12.50 3.46 -18.11
C SER A 167 11.49 4.49 -18.62
N ASN A 168 11.18 4.53 -19.93
CA ASN A 168 10.31 5.55 -20.53
C ASN A 168 8.95 4.99 -20.93
N TYR A 169 8.16 4.57 -19.96
CA TYR A 169 6.79 4.07 -20.19
C TYR A 169 5.82 4.65 -19.17
N LEU A 170 4.54 4.65 -19.55
CA LEU A 170 3.41 4.86 -18.64
C LEU A 170 3.02 3.50 -18.05
N LEU A 171 2.96 3.43 -16.73
CA LEU A 171 2.38 2.31 -16.01
C LEU A 171 0.89 2.55 -15.77
N LEU A 172 0.04 1.64 -16.24
CA LEU A 172 -1.38 1.54 -15.88
C LEU A 172 -1.56 0.36 -14.93
N HIS A 173 -1.87 0.62 -13.67
CA HIS A 173 -2.16 -0.45 -12.71
C HIS A 173 -3.67 -0.66 -12.60
N LEU A 174 -4.10 -1.90 -12.90
CA LEU A 174 -5.49 -2.31 -12.77
C LEU A 174 -5.65 -3.17 -11.52
N ASP A 175 -6.36 -2.64 -10.54
CA ASP A 175 -6.82 -3.35 -9.35
C ASP A 175 -8.34 -3.61 -9.43
N GLU A 176 -8.92 -4.19 -8.38
CA GLU A 176 -10.34 -4.49 -8.31
C GLU A 176 -11.26 -3.27 -8.48
N LYS A 177 -10.77 -2.06 -8.19
CA LYS A 177 -11.54 -0.81 -8.25
C LYS A 177 -11.89 -0.37 -9.67
N TRP A 178 -11.21 -0.93 -10.67
CA TRP A 178 -11.51 -0.68 -12.08
C TRP A 178 -12.76 -1.41 -12.57
N PHE A 179 -13.21 -2.45 -11.84
CA PHE A 179 -14.24 -3.38 -12.29
C PHE A 179 -15.47 -3.31 -11.39
N ASP A 180 -16.66 -3.47 -11.99
CA ASP A 180 -17.92 -3.48 -11.26
C ASP A 180 -18.04 -4.67 -10.31
N GLY A 181 -18.60 -4.42 -9.12
CA GLY A 181 -18.98 -5.45 -8.17
C GLY A 181 -17.86 -6.08 -7.33
N PHE A 182 -16.61 -5.64 -7.49
CA PHE A 182 -15.44 -6.25 -6.82
C PHE A 182 -14.87 -5.46 -5.65
N TYR A 183 -15.30 -4.21 -5.49
CA TYR A 183 -14.88 -3.40 -4.35
C TYR A 183 -16.11 -3.04 -3.49
N HIS A 184 -15.95 -2.18 -2.52
CA HIS A 184 -17.04 -1.84 -1.59
C HIS A 184 -18.27 -1.32 -2.35
N LYS A 185 -19.48 -1.71 -1.91
CA LYS A 185 -20.75 -1.33 -2.59
C LYS A 185 -20.94 0.20 -2.69
N ASP A 186 -20.37 0.93 -1.73
CA ASP A 186 -20.51 2.39 -1.62
C ASP A 186 -19.51 3.17 -2.52
N TYR A 187 -18.63 2.46 -3.24
CA TYR A 187 -17.63 3.10 -4.10
C TYR A 187 -18.14 3.29 -5.53
N THR A 188 -17.79 4.44 -6.12
CA THR A 188 -18.10 4.74 -7.52
C THR A 188 -17.41 3.72 -8.44
N SER A 189 -18.19 2.98 -9.20
CA SER A 189 -17.70 2.05 -10.20
C SER A 189 -17.08 2.78 -11.40
N ILE A 190 -15.95 2.28 -11.90
CA ILE A 190 -15.35 2.73 -13.16
C ILE A 190 -15.95 1.95 -14.33
N GLY A 191 -16.30 0.69 -14.12
CA GLY A 191 -16.96 -0.15 -15.11
C GLY A 191 -16.07 -0.53 -16.28
N LEU A 192 -14.76 -0.78 -16.03
CA LEU A 192 -13.86 -1.24 -17.09
C LEU A 192 -14.29 -2.61 -17.61
N ASN A 193 -14.50 -2.68 -18.92
CA ASN A 193 -14.88 -3.91 -19.61
C ASN A 193 -14.28 -3.96 -21.02
N PHE A 194 -14.53 -5.04 -21.74
CA PHE A 194 -14.03 -5.26 -23.10
C PHE A 194 -14.38 -4.12 -24.08
N ARG A 195 -15.61 -3.58 -24.03
CA ARG A 195 -16.08 -2.56 -24.97
C ARG A 195 -15.36 -1.23 -24.82
N ASN A 196 -15.03 -0.83 -23.58
CA ASN A 196 -14.48 0.48 -23.26
C ASN A 196 -12.95 0.47 -23.01
N PHE A 197 -12.32 -0.71 -22.88
CA PHE A 197 -10.86 -0.86 -22.67
C PHE A 197 -10.05 -0.19 -23.79
N ASN A 198 -10.41 -0.42 -25.05
CA ASN A 198 -9.69 0.16 -26.18
C ASN A 198 -9.74 1.72 -26.18
N SER A 199 -10.86 2.31 -25.76
CA SER A 199 -11.00 3.75 -25.63
C SER A 199 -10.05 4.33 -24.58
N LEU A 200 -9.92 3.66 -23.41
CA LEU A 200 -8.98 4.04 -22.38
C LEU A 200 -7.53 4.00 -22.89
N ILE A 201 -7.12 2.88 -23.50
CA ILE A 201 -5.75 2.70 -24.03
C ILE A 201 -5.42 3.74 -25.10
N ASN A 202 -6.33 3.99 -26.05
CA ASN A 202 -6.14 5.02 -27.09
C ASN A 202 -6.01 6.43 -26.49
N SER A 203 -6.80 6.76 -25.47
CA SER A 203 -6.72 8.07 -24.80
C SER A 203 -5.37 8.26 -24.11
N LEU A 204 -4.86 7.22 -23.42
CA LEU A 204 -3.54 7.24 -22.80
C LEU A 204 -2.41 7.35 -23.83
N PHE A 205 -2.47 6.59 -24.95
CA PHE A 205 -1.48 6.71 -26.03
C PHE A 205 -1.46 8.10 -26.65
N LYS A 206 -2.66 8.65 -26.97
CA LYS A 206 -2.79 9.97 -27.59
C LYS A 206 -2.21 11.07 -26.69
N LYS A 207 -2.48 11.00 -25.37
CA LYS A 207 -2.04 12.02 -24.42
C LYS A 207 -0.55 11.92 -24.10
N PHE A 208 -0.08 10.75 -23.77
CA PHE A 208 1.27 10.60 -23.21
C PHE A 208 2.33 10.21 -24.24
N LYS A 209 1.94 9.70 -25.40
CA LYS A 209 2.83 9.28 -26.50
C LYS A 209 3.93 8.31 -26.06
N LYS A 210 3.64 7.46 -25.08
CA LYS A 210 4.57 6.52 -24.46
C LYS A 210 4.11 5.08 -24.65
N LYS A 211 5.07 4.14 -24.60
CA LYS A 211 4.78 2.74 -24.35
C LYS A 211 3.93 2.63 -23.08
N ILE A 212 2.93 1.74 -23.08
CA ILE A 212 2.10 1.47 -21.91
C ILE A 212 2.44 0.07 -21.38
N ILE A 213 2.71 0.00 -20.11
CA ILE A 213 2.78 -1.25 -19.36
C ILE A 213 1.56 -1.30 -18.46
N ILE A 214 0.77 -2.37 -18.60
CA ILE A 214 -0.34 -2.67 -17.69
C ILE A 214 0.15 -3.68 -16.67
N THR A 215 -0.26 -3.52 -15.43
CA THR A 215 -0.01 -4.51 -14.37
C THR A 215 -1.29 -4.84 -13.64
N THR A 216 -1.43 -6.10 -13.23
CA THR A 216 -2.47 -6.54 -12.31
C THR A 216 -1.85 -7.36 -11.19
N GLY A 217 -2.46 -7.31 -10.00
CA GLY A 217 -2.20 -8.30 -8.96
C GLY A 217 -2.89 -9.64 -9.26
N LYS A 218 -3.00 -10.48 -8.23
CA LYS A 218 -3.77 -11.74 -8.28
C LYS A 218 -5.27 -11.40 -8.24
N LEU A 219 -5.85 -11.19 -9.42
CA LEU A 219 -7.25 -10.81 -9.60
C LEU A 219 -7.98 -11.88 -10.44
N GLU A 220 -9.00 -12.47 -9.85
CA GLU A 220 -9.92 -13.40 -10.55
C GLU A 220 -11.20 -12.66 -10.93
N ILE A 221 -11.13 -11.85 -11.98
CA ILE A 221 -12.22 -10.99 -12.43
C ILE A 221 -12.60 -11.35 -13.86
N LYS A 222 -13.88 -11.74 -14.08
CA LYS A 222 -14.41 -12.15 -15.39
C LYS A 222 -14.12 -11.13 -16.49
N ASN A 223 -14.40 -9.86 -16.25
CA ASN A 223 -14.16 -8.79 -17.23
C ASN A 223 -12.68 -8.61 -17.56
N LEU A 224 -11.78 -8.77 -16.59
CA LEU A 224 -10.33 -8.74 -16.83
C LEU A 224 -9.91 -9.93 -17.72
N ASN A 225 -10.40 -11.13 -17.43
CA ASN A 225 -10.09 -12.33 -18.23
C ASN A 225 -10.58 -12.18 -19.68
N ILE A 226 -11.77 -11.62 -19.90
CA ILE A 226 -12.28 -11.29 -21.24
C ILE A 226 -11.35 -10.30 -21.96
N ILE A 227 -10.89 -9.26 -21.27
CA ILE A 227 -9.93 -8.29 -21.83
C ILE A 227 -8.63 -8.99 -22.21
N ILE A 228 -8.08 -9.82 -21.32
CA ILE A 228 -6.81 -10.53 -21.58
C ILE A 228 -6.93 -11.41 -22.81
N ASN A 229 -7.95 -12.25 -22.87
CA ASN A 229 -8.14 -13.23 -23.95
C ASN A 229 -8.37 -12.57 -25.33
N ASN A 230 -8.97 -11.38 -25.37
CA ASN A 230 -9.30 -10.71 -26.63
C ASN A 230 -8.27 -9.65 -27.09
N PHE A 231 -7.47 -9.12 -26.18
CA PHE A 231 -6.52 -8.04 -26.52
C PHE A 231 -5.05 -8.46 -26.46
N PHE A 232 -4.74 -9.64 -25.89
CA PHE A 232 -3.36 -10.00 -25.60
C PHE A 232 -3.04 -11.44 -25.95
N ASN A 233 -1.82 -11.64 -26.46
CA ASN A 233 -1.20 -12.96 -26.63
C ASN A 233 -0.15 -13.17 -25.54
N LYS A 234 -0.13 -14.34 -24.93
CA LYS A 234 0.85 -14.71 -23.92
C LYS A 234 2.23 -14.88 -24.56
N ILE A 235 3.25 -14.21 -24.02
CA ILE A 235 4.64 -14.25 -24.49
C ILE A 235 5.64 -14.72 -23.43
N GLY A 236 5.22 -14.83 -22.18
CA GLY A 236 6.01 -15.32 -21.05
C GLY A 236 5.11 -15.81 -19.91
N SER A 237 5.68 -16.21 -18.79
CA SER A 237 4.92 -16.76 -17.65
C SER A 237 3.83 -15.83 -17.14
N TYR A 238 4.13 -14.53 -17.07
CA TYR A 238 3.23 -13.47 -16.58
C TYR A 238 3.12 -12.31 -17.57
N GLU A 239 3.75 -12.42 -18.74
CA GLU A 239 3.87 -11.35 -19.72
C GLU A 239 3.03 -11.65 -20.95
N TYR A 240 2.30 -10.63 -21.42
CA TYR A 240 1.41 -10.67 -22.54
C TYR A 240 1.64 -9.44 -23.43
N ALA A 241 1.73 -9.64 -24.75
CA ALA A 241 1.81 -8.53 -25.71
C ALA A 241 0.45 -8.30 -26.36
N SER A 242 0.12 -7.03 -26.59
CA SER A 242 -1.13 -6.68 -27.25
C SER A 242 -1.14 -7.15 -28.70
N ILE A 243 -2.24 -7.74 -29.12
CA ILE A 243 -2.50 -8.18 -30.51
C ILE A 243 -2.41 -6.95 -31.44
N LYS A 244 -3.10 -5.87 -31.09
CA LYS A 244 -3.21 -4.63 -31.91
C LYS A 244 -1.97 -3.73 -31.80
N PHE A 245 -1.49 -3.49 -30.58
CA PHE A 245 -0.43 -2.50 -30.32
C PHE A 245 0.96 -3.16 -30.20
N LYS A 246 1.04 -4.48 -30.33
CA LYS A 246 2.27 -5.27 -30.23
C LYS A 246 3.09 -4.88 -28.98
N LYS A 247 4.40 -4.66 -29.12
CA LYS A 247 5.30 -4.29 -28.02
C LYS A 247 5.08 -2.88 -27.44
N LYS A 248 4.19 -2.07 -28.01
CA LYS A 248 3.85 -0.75 -27.44
C LYS A 248 2.90 -0.87 -26.24
N LEU A 249 2.16 -1.96 -26.13
CA LEU A 249 1.27 -2.28 -25.01
C LEU A 249 1.58 -3.67 -24.50
N ILE A 250 2.09 -3.74 -23.27
CA ILE A 250 2.44 -5.01 -22.60
C ILE A 250 1.64 -5.10 -21.31
N LEU A 251 1.15 -6.29 -21.00
CA LEU A 251 0.49 -6.61 -19.76
C LEU A 251 1.34 -7.60 -18.96
N PHE A 252 1.62 -7.24 -17.71
CA PHE A 252 2.09 -8.16 -16.68
C PHE A 252 0.92 -8.53 -15.78
N HIS A 253 0.40 -9.75 -15.95
CA HIS A 253 -0.77 -10.26 -15.24
C HIS A 253 -0.36 -11.13 -14.06
N ASN A 254 -1.05 -10.99 -12.94
CA ASN A 254 -0.89 -11.85 -11.77
C ASN A 254 0.53 -11.79 -11.15
N ILE A 255 1.15 -10.61 -11.20
CA ILE A 255 2.49 -10.39 -10.64
C ILE A 255 2.46 -10.24 -9.12
N ASN A 256 3.58 -10.60 -8.48
CA ASN A 256 3.77 -10.33 -7.07
C ASN A 256 4.03 -8.84 -6.82
N PHE A 257 3.98 -8.43 -5.55
CA PHE A 257 4.08 -7.02 -5.21
C PHE A 257 5.52 -6.48 -5.40
N GLU A 258 6.53 -7.30 -5.21
CA GLU A 258 7.94 -6.97 -5.39
C GLU A 258 8.27 -6.66 -6.86
N ASP A 259 7.76 -7.46 -7.78
CA ASP A 259 7.89 -7.21 -9.22
C ASP A 259 7.14 -5.94 -9.62
N LEU A 260 5.95 -5.70 -9.03
CA LEU A 260 5.18 -4.48 -9.23
C LEU A 260 5.96 -3.24 -8.78
N GLU A 261 6.60 -3.26 -7.60
CA GLU A 261 7.46 -2.17 -7.13
C GLU A 261 8.58 -1.85 -8.13
N LEU A 262 9.20 -2.88 -8.70
CA LEU A 262 10.26 -2.69 -9.70
C LEU A 262 9.73 -2.04 -10.98
N ILE A 263 8.53 -2.43 -11.43
CA ILE A 263 7.89 -1.82 -12.60
C ILE A 263 7.54 -0.35 -12.30
N VAL A 264 7.02 -0.04 -11.11
CA VAL A 264 6.77 1.34 -10.68
C VAL A 264 8.08 2.14 -10.67
N LYS A 265 9.14 1.61 -10.06
CA LYS A 265 10.46 2.26 -10.00
C LYS A 265 10.98 2.66 -11.39
N ASN A 266 10.77 1.82 -12.40
CA ASN A 266 11.25 2.04 -13.76
C ASN A 266 10.26 2.82 -14.66
N SER A 267 9.06 3.13 -14.17
CA SER A 267 8.09 3.92 -14.93
C SER A 267 8.46 5.41 -14.95
N SER A 268 7.98 6.14 -15.95
CA SER A 268 8.06 7.61 -15.99
C SER A 268 6.77 8.26 -15.46
N ILE A 269 5.64 7.60 -15.65
CA ILE A 269 4.32 8.06 -15.22
C ILE A 269 3.56 6.85 -14.69
N VAL A 270 2.78 7.04 -13.62
CA VAL A 270 1.87 6.03 -13.08
C VAL A 270 0.44 6.52 -13.20
N PHE A 271 -0.45 5.66 -13.70
CA PHE A 271 -1.89 5.86 -13.74
C PHE A 271 -2.56 4.69 -13.00
N CYS A 272 -3.26 4.96 -11.91
CA CYS A 272 -3.82 3.91 -11.03
C CYS A 272 -5.06 4.40 -10.28
N CYS A 273 -5.80 3.49 -9.65
CA CYS A 273 -6.65 3.87 -8.53
C CYS A 273 -5.80 4.13 -7.29
N GLU A 274 -6.27 5.02 -6.40
CA GLU A 274 -5.64 5.26 -5.11
C GLU A 274 -5.51 3.94 -4.33
N GLY A 275 -4.37 3.72 -3.65
CA GLY A 275 -4.06 2.51 -2.89
C GLY A 275 -2.55 2.28 -2.73
N ALA A 276 -2.14 1.03 -2.55
CA ALA A 276 -0.73 0.67 -2.32
C ALA A 276 0.22 1.24 -3.39
N ILE A 277 -0.21 1.27 -4.64
CA ILE A 277 0.59 1.79 -5.77
C ILE A 277 0.84 3.28 -5.66
N SER A 278 -0.09 4.06 -5.12
CA SER A 278 0.12 5.49 -4.89
C SER A 278 1.27 5.72 -3.92
N HIS A 279 1.35 4.93 -2.84
CA HIS A 279 2.45 5.02 -1.87
C HIS A 279 3.79 4.60 -2.49
N VAL A 280 3.81 3.51 -3.27
CA VAL A 280 5.00 3.06 -4.01
C VAL A 280 5.48 4.14 -4.98
N SER A 281 4.55 4.69 -5.74
CA SER A 281 4.82 5.71 -6.73
C SER A 281 5.36 7.00 -6.11
N HIS A 282 4.79 7.41 -4.98
CA HIS A 282 5.28 8.55 -4.20
C HIS A 282 6.72 8.32 -3.73
N ALA A 283 7.01 7.15 -3.16
CA ALA A 283 8.33 6.80 -2.66
C ALA A 283 9.41 6.84 -3.76
N TYR A 284 9.06 6.48 -4.98
CA TYR A 284 9.97 6.58 -6.14
C TYR A 284 9.87 7.93 -6.86
N LYS A 285 9.20 8.94 -6.29
CA LYS A 285 9.04 10.30 -6.84
C LYS A 285 8.48 10.27 -8.28
N LYS A 286 7.54 9.34 -8.58
CA LYS A 286 6.97 9.22 -9.92
C LYS A 286 5.77 10.16 -10.08
N LYS A 287 5.67 10.82 -11.25
CA LYS A 287 4.47 11.57 -11.62
C LYS A 287 3.29 10.61 -11.67
N THR A 288 2.29 10.81 -10.80
CA THR A 288 1.19 9.88 -10.61
C THR A 288 -0.16 10.55 -10.85
N TYR A 289 -1.02 9.88 -11.57
CA TYR A 289 -2.44 10.21 -11.71
C TYR A 289 -3.23 9.15 -10.97
N ALA A 290 -3.83 9.52 -9.84
CA ALA A 290 -4.58 8.60 -9.00
C ALA A 290 -6.09 8.86 -9.10
N LEU A 291 -6.84 7.83 -9.46
CA LEU A 291 -8.30 7.85 -9.45
C LEU A 291 -8.78 7.58 -8.03
N ILE A 292 -9.57 8.50 -7.49
CA ILE A 292 -10.12 8.44 -6.14
C ILE A 292 -11.65 8.41 -6.18
N ASP A 293 -12.25 7.83 -5.18
CA ASP A 293 -13.70 7.85 -5.02
C ASP A 293 -14.16 9.15 -4.37
N ASP A 294 -13.58 9.46 -3.21
CA ASP A 294 -13.87 10.64 -2.42
C ASP A 294 -12.60 11.44 -2.09
N TYR A 295 -12.68 12.78 -2.20
CA TYR A 295 -11.56 13.67 -1.93
C TYR A 295 -11.14 13.69 -0.46
N ILE A 296 -12.07 13.55 0.48
CA ILE A 296 -11.77 13.56 1.92
C ILE A 296 -10.94 12.32 2.27
N THR A 297 -11.41 11.13 1.87
CA THR A 297 -10.67 9.88 2.07
C THR A 297 -9.33 9.87 1.36
N ALA A 298 -9.26 10.44 0.15
CA ALA A 298 -8.00 10.55 -0.56
C ALA A 298 -7.02 11.46 0.17
N LYS A 299 -7.45 12.65 0.60
CA LYS A 299 -6.62 13.59 1.36
C LYS A 299 -6.09 12.95 2.64
N PHE A 300 -6.90 12.14 3.31
CA PHE A 300 -6.48 11.41 4.50
C PHE A 300 -5.19 10.58 4.27
N TRP A 301 -5.07 9.93 3.09
CA TRP A 301 -3.92 9.09 2.77
C TRP A 301 -2.81 9.78 1.97
N THR A 302 -3.12 10.84 1.22
CA THR A 302 -2.22 11.41 0.21
C THR A 302 -1.77 12.84 0.48
N ASP A 303 -2.21 13.47 1.58
CA ASP A 303 -1.92 14.87 1.91
C ASP A 303 -0.42 15.23 1.87
N HIS A 304 0.44 14.28 2.24
CA HIS A 304 1.91 14.45 2.23
C HIS A 304 2.56 14.21 0.87
N MET A 305 1.81 13.79 -0.16
CA MET A 305 2.34 13.35 -1.46
C MET A 305 2.33 14.48 -2.50
N ASN A 306 3.50 15.03 -2.82
CA ASN A 306 3.61 16.17 -3.73
C ASN A 306 3.56 15.81 -5.23
N ASN A 307 3.78 14.54 -5.57
CA ASN A 307 3.89 14.05 -6.94
C ASN A 307 2.61 13.38 -7.47
N ILE A 308 1.52 13.45 -6.73
CA ILE A 308 0.24 12.83 -7.09
C ILE A 308 -0.77 13.89 -7.55
N LYS A 309 -1.29 13.72 -8.76
CA LYS A 309 -2.47 14.45 -9.26
C LYS A 309 -3.71 13.58 -9.07
N ILE A 310 -4.63 14.06 -8.27
CA ILE A 310 -5.85 13.37 -7.90
C ILE A 310 -6.93 13.64 -8.94
N MET A 311 -7.66 12.59 -9.34
CA MET A 311 -8.80 12.63 -10.26
C MET A 311 -9.95 11.82 -9.68
N LYS A 312 -11.17 12.38 -9.67
CA LYS A 312 -12.36 11.64 -9.20
C LYS A 312 -12.65 10.45 -10.11
N ARG A 313 -12.91 9.27 -9.54
CA ARG A 313 -13.43 8.10 -10.24
C ARG A 313 -14.75 8.44 -10.91
N SER A 314 -14.97 7.88 -12.08
CA SER A 314 -16.17 8.08 -12.87
C SER A 314 -16.19 7.03 -13.99
N SER A 315 -17.17 7.10 -14.89
CA SER A 315 -17.21 6.21 -16.06
C SER A 315 -15.95 6.31 -16.92
N ILE A 316 -15.60 5.26 -17.64
CA ILE A 316 -14.44 5.28 -18.59
C ILE A 316 -14.53 6.43 -19.59
N LYS A 317 -15.74 6.78 -20.07
CA LYS A 317 -15.95 7.91 -20.98
C LYS A 317 -15.46 9.22 -20.35
N GLU A 318 -15.83 9.49 -19.12
CA GLU A 318 -15.42 10.70 -18.38
C GLU A 318 -13.92 10.67 -18.03
N ILE A 319 -13.38 9.51 -17.64
CA ILE A 319 -11.93 9.35 -17.39
C ILE A 319 -11.15 9.66 -18.67
N CYS A 320 -11.57 9.15 -19.84
CA CYS A 320 -10.96 9.46 -21.12
C CYS A 320 -10.98 10.96 -21.44
N ASN A 321 -12.07 11.65 -21.13
CA ASN A 321 -12.16 13.11 -21.31
C ASN A 321 -11.22 13.86 -20.35
N LYS A 322 -11.16 13.45 -19.08
CA LYS A 322 -10.20 14.02 -18.12
C LYS A 322 -8.75 13.81 -18.57
N ILE A 323 -8.42 12.63 -19.13
CA ILE A 323 -7.07 12.34 -19.66
C ILE A 323 -6.70 13.31 -20.80
N LYS A 324 -7.62 13.64 -21.70
CA LYS A 324 -7.36 14.61 -22.79
C LYS A 324 -6.95 15.98 -22.24
N ASN A 325 -7.52 16.40 -21.13
CA ASN A 325 -7.35 17.73 -20.52
C ASN A 325 -6.18 17.78 -19.50
N LEU A 326 -5.46 16.69 -19.28
CA LEU A 326 -4.23 16.65 -18.44
C LEU A 326 -3.09 17.41 -19.10
#